data_2e9bfa313ccbecc91f3f339a442d6d83
#
_entry.id   2e9bfa313ccbecc91f3f339a442d6d83
#
_cell.length_a   1.000
_cell.length_b   1.000
_cell.length_c   1.000
_cell.angle_alpha   90.00
_cell.angle_beta   90.00
_cell.angle_gamma   90.00
#
_symmetry.space_group_name_H-M   'P 1'
#
loop_
_entity.id
_entity.type
_entity.pdbx_description
1 polymer ?
#
loop_
_entity_poly.entity_id
_entity_poly.type
_entity_poly.pdbx_seq_one_letter_code
_entity_poly.pdbx_strand_id
1 'polypeptide(L)'
;MAIESQKTSIRDVAELDELLSEPTEATIRALAALEGDLLILGVGGKMGPTLARMAKRASELAGIRRRVIGVSRFSSHECEHQLQVWGVETIRCDLLNRKSLFELPEAANVIYMAGMKFGSTGQEALTWAMNSFLPGLVCERYPHSRIAAFSTGNVYGLCPVSKKGSRESDPLNPMGEYAMSCLGRERIFEHFSRTGKMNITILRLNYASEMRYGVLLDVAKRVYAEQAVPLSMGYLNAIWQGDASAMSLQALGHASVPSCVINIAGPELLSVRSIAEEFGALFQKPVRFEGVESDDALLSDAGRAFELFGHPRVSAAQLMTWIAHWIARGGATSTKPTRFEERAGRF
;
A
#
# COMPACT_ATOMS: atom_id res chain seq x y z
N MET A 1 -19.92 10.61 -3.54
CA MET A 1 -20.15 11.44 -2.34
C MET A 1 -18.80 11.65 -1.68
N ALA A 2 -18.39 12.88 -1.41
CA ALA A 2 -17.23 13.12 -0.58
C ALA A 2 -17.50 12.48 0.80
N ILE A 3 -16.52 11.79 1.40
CA ILE A 3 -16.57 11.46 2.82
C ILE A 3 -16.82 12.79 3.50
N GLU A 4 -17.90 12.89 4.27
CA GLU A 4 -18.34 14.15 4.87
C GLU A 4 -17.15 14.92 5.43
N SER A 5 -16.88 16.10 4.89
CA SER A 5 -15.75 16.98 5.23
C SER A 5 -15.81 17.53 6.67
N GLN A 6 -16.55 16.88 7.56
CA GLN A 6 -16.80 17.28 8.93
C GLN A 6 -16.36 16.27 10.01
N LYS A 7 -15.88 15.06 9.63
CA LYS A 7 -15.50 14.09 10.64
C LYS A 7 -14.15 14.43 11.25
N THR A 8 -14.14 14.86 12.50
CA THR A 8 -12.92 15.28 13.20
C THR A 8 -12.15 14.11 13.84
N SER A 9 -12.78 12.95 14.04
CA SER A 9 -12.15 11.81 14.69
C SER A 9 -12.73 10.46 14.26
N ILE A 10 -11.95 9.41 14.40
CA ILE A 10 -12.35 7.99 14.24
C ILE A 10 -12.44 7.38 15.63
N ARG A 11 -13.58 6.80 16.01
CA ARG A 11 -13.87 6.37 17.38
C ARG A 11 -13.09 5.14 17.85
N ASP A 12 -12.99 4.13 16.99
CA ASP A 12 -12.43 2.83 17.34
C ASP A 12 -11.92 2.08 16.10
N VAL A 13 -11.37 0.88 16.31
CA VAL A 13 -10.83 0.03 15.23
C VAL A 13 -11.93 -0.41 14.26
N ALA A 14 -13.14 -0.66 14.75
CA ALA A 14 -14.23 -1.13 13.88
C ALA A 14 -14.64 -0.03 12.89
N GLU A 15 -14.76 1.21 13.36
CA GLU A 15 -15.03 2.36 12.49
C GLU A 15 -13.86 2.66 11.53
N LEU A 16 -12.62 2.50 12.00
CA LEU A 16 -11.45 2.63 11.14
C LEU A 16 -11.47 1.59 10.00
N ASP A 17 -11.75 0.34 10.31
CA ASP A 17 -11.85 -0.73 9.31
C ASP A 17 -13.04 -0.51 8.35
N GLU A 18 -14.13 0.07 8.83
CA GLU A 18 -15.27 0.47 7.99
C GLU A 18 -14.85 1.52 6.97
N LEU A 19 -14.19 2.60 7.41
CA LEU A 19 -13.71 3.69 6.54
C LEU A 19 -12.60 3.22 5.58
N LEU A 20 -11.67 2.39 6.04
CA LEU A 20 -10.59 1.83 5.22
C LEU A 20 -11.10 0.91 4.11
N SER A 21 -12.26 0.30 4.30
CA SER A 21 -12.88 -0.65 3.37
C SER A 21 -14.11 -0.09 2.64
N GLU A 22 -14.36 1.21 2.75
CA GLU A 22 -15.45 1.86 2.03
C GLU A 22 -15.11 2.04 0.55
N PRO A 23 -15.80 1.35 -0.38
CA PRO A 23 -15.52 1.48 -1.80
C PRO A 23 -16.04 2.81 -2.34
N THR A 24 -15.31 3.39 -3.30
CA THR A 24 -15.82 4.51 -4.09
C THR A 24 -16.78 4.01 -5.16
N GLU A 25 -17.63 4.89 -5.69
CA GLU A 25 -18.48 4.55 -6.84
C GLU A 25 -17.64 4.08 -8.05
N ALA A 26 -16.46 4.70 -8.25
CA ALA A 26 -15.53 4.26 -9.29
C ALA A 26 -15.00 2.85 -9.05
N THR A 27 -14.70 2.48 -7.79
CA THR A 27 -14.29 1.12 -7.43
C THR A 27 -15.43 0.12 -7.65
N ILE A 28 -16.67 0.49 -7.30
CA ILE A 28 -17.85 -0.36 -7.53
C ILE A 28 -18.03 -0.62 -9.04
N ARG A 29 -17.98 0.45 -9.86
CA ARG A 29 -18.08 0.32 -11.33
C ARG A 29 -16.94 -0.49 -11.93
N ALA A 30 -15.71 -0.26 -11.47
CA ALA A 30 -14.53 -1.00 -11.97
C ALA A 30 -14.65 -2.49 -11.69
N LEU A 31 -15.07 -2.89 -10.48
CA LEU A 31 -15.25 -4.29 -10.14
C LEU A 31 -16.50 -4.89 -10.80
N ALA A 32 -17.53 -4.10 -11.05
CA ALA A 32 -18.71 -4.55 -11.83
C ALA A 32 -18.34 -4.94 -13.27
N ALA A 33 -17.38 -4.26 -13.87
CA ALA A 33 -16.91 -4.52 -15.24
C ALA A 33 -15.97 -5.73 -15.36
N LEU A 34 -15.53 -6.32 -14.24
CA LEU A 34 -14.63 -7.47 -14.22
C LEU A 34 -15.44 -8.76 -13.99
N GLU A 35 -15.16 -9.78 -14.77
CA GLU A 35 -15.74 -11.11 -14.59
C GLU A 35 -14.87 -12.01 -13.69
N GLY A 36 -15.49 -13.04 -13.11
CA GLY A 36 -14.83 -14.09 -12.33
C GLY A 36 -14.38 -13.68 -10.93
N ASP A 37 -13.74 -14.61 -10.27
CA ASP A 37 -13.29 -14.49 -8.89
C ASP A 37 -12.07 -13.57 -8.74
N LEU A 38 -11.90 -13.03 -7.54
CA LEU A 38 -10.77 -12.19 -7.15
C LEU A 38 -9.94 -12.90 -6.08
N LEU A 39 -8.69 -13.15 -6.39
CA LEU A 39 -7.70 -13.74 -5.49
C LEU A 39 -6.72 -12.67 -5.00
N ILE A 40 -6.45 -12.63 -3.70
CA ILE A 40 -5.54 -11.67 -3.06
C ILE A 40 -4.40 -12.44 -2.41
N LEU A 41 -3.24 -12.46 -3.06
CA LEU A 41 -2.04 -13.14 -2.59
C LEU A 41 -1.26 -12.25 -1.62
N GLY A 42 -1.11 -12.69 -0.36
CA GLY A 42 -0.48 -11.91 0.70
C GLY A 42 -1.48 -11.07 1.51
N VAL A 43 -2.75 -11.47 1.58
CA VAL A 43 -3.84 -10.74 2.25
C VAL A 43 -3.59 -10.47 3.73
N GLY A 44 -2.81 -11.30 4.43
CA GLY A 44 -2.48 -11.11 5.86
C GLY A 44 -1.49 -9.95 6.15
N GLY A 45 -1.10 -9.18 5.13
CA GLY A 45 -0.31 -7.95 5.30
C GLY A 45 -1.16 -6.77 5.82
N LYS A 46 -0.52 -5.62 6.07
CA LYS A 46 -1.16 -4.45 6.71
C LYS A 46 -2.37 -3.89 5.96
N MET A 47 -2.29 -3.84 4.63
CA MET A 47 -3.38 -3.31 3.78
C MET A 47 -4.38 -4.39 3.34
N GLY A 48 -3.92 -5.64 3.27
CA GLY A 48 -4.66 -6.73 2.66
C GLY A 48 -6.06 -6.96 3.23
N PRO A 49 -6.27 -7.00 4.56
CA PRO A 49 -7.59 -7.27 5.13
C PRO A 49 -8.65 -6.24 4.72
N THR A 50 -8.35 -4.95 4.85
CA THR A 50 -9.30 -3.88 4.49
C THR A 50 -9.46 -3.72 2.97
N LEU A 51 -8.44 -4.02 2.17
CA LEU A 51 -8.55 -4.10 0.72
C LEU A 51 -9.48 -5.26 0.30
N ALA A 52 -9.32 -6.44 0.90
CA ALA A 52 -10.19 -7.59 0.63
C ALA A 52 -11.65 -7.32 1.01
N ARG A 53 -11.87 -6.70 2.18
CA ARG A 53 -13.20 -6.25 2.60
C ARG A 53 -13.79 -5.23 1.62
N MET A 54 -12.99 -4.25 1.15
CA MET A 54 -13.42 -3.28 0.14
C MET A 54 -13.85 -3.98 -1.16
N ALA A 55 -13.07 -4.94 -1.63
CA ALA A 55 -13.40 -5.71 -2.83
C ALA A 55 -14.69 -6.50 -2.67
N LYS A 56 -14.93 -7.10 -1.50
CA LYS A 56 -16.16 -7.81 -1.17
C LYS A 56 -17.35 -6.87 -1.17
N ARG A 57 -17.27 -5.75 -0.44
CA ARG A 57 -18.33 -4.72 -0.38
C ARG A 57 -18.64 -4.12 -1.75
N ALA A 58 -17.61 -3.79 -2.53
CA ALA A 58 -17.81 -3.24 -3.88
C ALA A 58 -18.51 -4.23 -4.80
N SER A 59 -18.18 -5.52 -4.73
CA SER A 59 -18.85 -6.57 -5.51
C SER A 59 -20.31 -6.74 -5.11
N GLU A 60 -20.61 -6.72 -3.82
CA GLU A 60 -21.97 -6.79 -3.28
C GLU A 60 -22.82 -5.59 -3.70
N LEU A 61 -22.27 -4.37 -3.56
CA LEU A 61 -22.95 -3.13 -3.98
C LEU A 61 -23.18 -3.08 -5.51
N ALA A 62 -22.31 -3.72 -6.30
CA ALA A 62 -22.49 -3.89 -7.73
C ALA A 62 -23.48 -4.99 -8.11
N GLY A 63 -24.00 -5.76 -7.15
CA GLY A 63 -24.87 -6.94 -7.41
C GLY A 63 -24.14 -8.12 -8.04
N ILE A 64 -22.79 -8.15 -8.00
CA ILE A 64 -21.97 -9.20 -8.61
C ILE A 64 -21.67 -10.30 -7.59
N ARG A 65 -22.06 -11.53 -7.94
CA ARG A 65 -21.70 -12.72 -7.17
C ARG A 65 -20.31 -13.20 -7.59
N ARG A 66 -19.28 -12.86 -6.82
CA ARG A 66 -17.92 -13.39 -6.98
C ARG A 66 -17.37 -13.81 -5.63
N ARG A 67 -16.45 -14.76 -5.65
CA ARG A 67 -15.65 -15.09 -4.50
C ARG A 67 -14.53 -14.06 -4.40
N VAL A 68 -14.31 -13.54 -3.20
CA VAL A 68 -13.10 -12.79 -2.85
C VAL A 68 -12.30 -13.70 -1.93
N ILE A 69 -11.13 -14.13 -2.39
CA ILE A 69 -10.32 -15.18 -1.76
C ILE A 69 -9.02 -14.56 -1.28
N GLY A 70 -8.79 -14.57 0.01
CA GLY A 70 -7.57 -14.09 0.64
C GLY A 70 -6.62 -15.24 0.95
N VAL A 71 -5.40 -15.18 0.40
CA VAL A 71 -4.37 -16.20 0.59
C VAL A 71 -3.22 -15.65 1.42
N SER A 72 -2.87 -16.32 2.50
CA SER A 72 -1.75 -15.98 3.37
C SER A 72 -1.35 -17.19 4.23
N ARG A 73 -0.21 -17.11 4.91
CA ARG A 73 0.17 -18.06 5.97
C ARG A 73 -0.66 -17.89 7.25
N PHE A 74 -1.29 -16.73 7.42
CA PHE A 74 -2.09 -16.36 8.60
C PHE A 74 -1.37 -16.67 9.93
N SER A 75 -0.31 -15.91 10.22
CA SER A 75 0.39 -15.98 11.50
C SER A 75 -0.49 -15.55 12.68
N SER A 76 -1.55 -14.76 12.43
CA SER A 76 -2.59 -14.38 13.38
C SER A 76 -3.92 -15.04 12.98
N HIS A 77 -4.47 -15.85 13.90
CA HIS A 77 -5.82 -16.42 13.77
C HIS A 77 -6.90 -15.32 13.74
N GLU A 78 -6.68 -14.22 14.45
CA GLU A 78 -7.60 -13.10 14.51
C GLU A 78 -7.79 -12.44 13.14
N CYS A 79 -6.71 -12.24 12.39
CA CYS A 79 -6.78 -11.67 11.05
C CYS A 79 -7.58 -12.58 10.09
N GLU A 80 -7.36 -13.90 10.14
CA GLU A 80 -8.09 -14.86 9.32
C GLU A 80 -9.58 -14.89 9.68
N HIS A 81 -9.90 -14.98 10.96
CA HIS A 81 -11.28 -14.96 11.46
C HIS A 81 -11.99 -13.66 11.05
N GLN A 82 -11.34 -12.51 11.19
CA GLN A 82 -11.92 -11.23 10.81
C GLN A 82 -12.26 -11.16 9.31
N LEU A 83 -11.39 -11.70 8.44
CA LEU A 83 -11.67 -11.80 7.00
C LEU A 83 -12.90 -12.67 6.73
N GLN A 84 -13.01 -13.83 7.40
CA GLN A 84 -14.17 -14.73 7.27
C GLN A 84 -15.46 -14.05 7.73
N VAL A 85 -15.44 -13.31 8.85
CA VAL A 85 -16.59 -12.51 9.32
C VAL A 85 -17.01 -11.47 8.27
N TRP A 86 -16.07 -10.91 7.51
CA TRP A 86 -16.34 -9.97 6.42
C TRP A 86 -16.75 -10.65 5.10
N GLY A 87 -16.95 -11.97 5.10
CA GLY A 87 -17.35 -12.73 3.93
C GLY A 87 -16.25 -12.93 2.89
N VAL A 88 -14.98 -12.77 3.28
CA VAL A 88 -13.82 -13.11 2.46
C VAL A 88 -13.46 -14.57 2.73
N GLU A 89 -13.36 -15.37 1.68
CA GLU A 89 -12.87 -16.74 1.77
C GLU A 89 -11.36 -16.73 2.06
N THR A 90 -10.90 -17.58 2.98
CA THR A 90 -9.49 -17.62 3.36
C THR A 90 -8.85 -18.97 3.04
N ILE A 91 -7.62 -18.93 2.49
CA ILE A 91 -6.84 -20.14 2.24
C ILE A 91 -5.46 -19.96 2.87
N ARG A 92 -5.08 -20.88 3.75
CA ARG A 92 -3.74 -20.93 4.33
C ARG A 92 -2.76 -21.53 3.31
N CYS A 93 -1.77 -20.74 2.89
CA CYS A 93 -0.77 -21.19 1.93
C CYS A 93 0.57 -20.47 2.17
N ASP A 94 1.65 -21.21 2.18
CA ASP A 94 2.97 -20.64 1.96
C ASP A 94 3.21 -20.58 0.45
N LEU A 95 3.20 -19.36 -0.07
CA LEU A 95 3.33 -19.10 -1.51
C LEU A 95 4.67 -19.51 -2.10
N LEU A 96 5.73 -19.65 -1.28
CA LEU A 96 7.01 -20.21 -1.73
C LEU A 96 6.97 -21.73 -1.88
N ASN A 97 6.00 -22.42 -1.29
CA ASN A 97 5.78 -23.83 -1.53
C ASN A 97 5.06 -23.99 -2.88
N ARG A 98 5.81 -24.37 -3.92
CA ARG A 98 5.30 -24.51 -5.29
C ARG A 98 4.06 -25.41 -5.36
N LYS A 99 4.06 -26.56 -4.65
CA LYS A 99 2.92 -27.48 -4.67
C LYS A 99 1.66 -26.80 -4.14
N SER A 100 1.73 -26.19 -2.96
CA SER A 100 0.59 -25.50 -2.34
C SER A 100 0.10 -24.31 -3.18
N LEU A 101 1.02 -23.56 -3.81
CA LEU A 101 0.64 -22.46 -4.72
C LEU A 101 -0.15 -22.97 -5.93
N PHE A 102 0.28 -24.10 -6.52
CA PHE A 102 -0.37 -24.66 -7.71
C PHE A 102 -1.70 -25.38 -7.40
N GLU A 103 -1.98 -25.69 -6.14
CA GLU A 103 -3.26 -26.23 -5.65
C GLU A 103 -4.30 -25.11 -5.35
N LEU A 104 -3.91 -23.84 -5.35
CA LEU A 104 -4.86 -22.72 -5.18
C LEU A 104 -5.90 -22.71 -6.30
N PRO A 105 -7.13 -22.22 -6.06
CA PRO A 105 -8.17 -22.17 -7.07
C PRO A 105 -7.79 -21.25 -8.23
N GLU A 106 -8.42 -21.49 -9.38
CA GLU A 106 -8.38 -20.57 -10.52
C GLU A 106 -9.06 -19.25 -10.14
N ALA A 107 -8.53 -18.14 -10.67
CA ALA A 107 -9.11 -16.81 -10.49
C ALA A 107 -8.86 -15.97 -11.74
N ALA A 108 -9.88 -15.27 -12.21
CA ALA A 108 -9.73 -14.37 -13.35
C ALA A 108 -8.94 -13.10 -13.01
N ASN A 109 -8.98 -12.71 -11.73
CA ASN A 109 -8.35 -11.48 -11.25
C ASN A 109 -7.48 -11.77 -10.03
N VAL A 110 -6.26 -11.26 -10.03
CA VAL A 110 -5.28 -11.47 -8.95
C VAL A 110 -4.74 -10.13 -8.48
N ILE A 111 -4.85 -9.87 -7.18
CA ILE A 111 -4.07 -8.81 -6.51
C ILE A 111 -2.85 -9.47 -5.87
N TYR A 112 -1.67 -9.11 -6.32
CA TYR A 112 -0.40 -9.58 -5.76
C TYR A 112 0.15 -8.58 -4.75
N MET A 113 0.10 -8.92 -3.46
CA MET A 113 0.59 -8.09 -2.35
C MET A 113 1.67 -8.81 -1.53
N ALA A 114 2.04 -10.03 -1.91
CA ALA A 114 3.07 -10.77 -1.20
C ALA A 114 4.45 -10.12 -1.36
N GLY A 115 5.20 -10.08 -0.29
CA GLY A 115 6.55 -9.51 -0.29
C GLY A 115 7.12 -9.36 1.11
N MET A 116 8.42 -9.05 1.17
CA MET A 116 9.15 -8.84 2.41
C MET A 116 9.87 -7.49 2.36
N LYS A 117 9.55 -6.60 3.31
CA LYS A 117 10.24 -5.31 3.51
C LYS A 117 10.99 -5.32 4.84
N PHE A 118 10.27 -5.54 5.94
CA PHE A 118 10.85 -5.51 7.28
C PHE A 118 11.54 -6.83 7.59
N GLY A 119 12.76 -6.73 8.13
CA GLY A 119 13.62 -7.88 8.35
C GLY A 119 14.35 -8.35 7.08
N SER A 120 14.42 -7.51 6.03
CA SER A 120 15.23 -7.78 4.83
C SER A 120 16.72 -7.77 5.13
N THR A 121 17.17 -6.90 6.04
CA THR A 121 18.57 -6.88 6.51
C THR A 121 18.87 -8.14 7.31
N GLY A 122 19.84 -8.93 6.84
CA GLY A 122 20.22 -10.23 7.43
C GLY A 122 19.37 -11.41 6.94
N GLN A 123 18.40 -11.18 6.03
CA GLN A 123 17.60 -12.21 5.37
C GLN A 123 17.45 -11.93 3.87
N GLU A 124 18.54 -11.53 3.23
CA GLU A 124 18.58 -11.08 1.84
C GLU A 124 18.07 -12.18 0.90
N ALA A 125 18.51 -13.42 1.09
CA ALA A 125 18.10 -14.57 0.26
C ALA A 125 16.57 -14.78 0.32
N LEU A 126 15.95 -14.71 1.50
CA LEU A 126 14.49 -14.83 1.65
C LEU A 126 13.77 -13.61 1.06
N THR A 127 14.35 -12.42 1.20
CA THR A 127 13.82 -11.19 0.61
C THR A 127 13.74 -11.31 -0.92
N TRP A 128 14.79 -11.79 -1.57
CA TRP A 128 14.82 -12.03 -3.01
C TRP A 128 13.87 -13.16 -3.44
N ALA A 129 13.79 -14.25 -2.66
CA ALA A 129 12.84 -15.32 -2.93
C ALA A 129 11.40 -14.82 -2.91
N MET A 130 11.02 -14.03 -1.88
CA MET A 130 9.68 -13.48 -1.74
C MET A 130 9.38 -12.36 -2.75
N ASN A 131 10.36 -11.51 -3.04
CA ASN A 131 10.12 -10.33 -3.85
C ASN A 131 10.34 -10.54 -5.35
N SER A 132 11.25 -11.43 -5.75
CA SER A 132 11.61 -11.62 -7.17
C SER A 132 11.30 -13.00 -7.71
N PHE A 133 11.56 -14.09 -6.96
CA PHE A 133 11.31 -15.44 -7.45
C PHE A 133 9.80 -15.79 -7.41
N LEU A 134 9.12 -15.50 -6.31
CA LEU A 134 7.68 -15.77 -6.16
C LEU A 134 6.81 -15.17 -7.28
N PRO A 135 7.02 -13.92 -7.76
CA PRO A 135 6.33 -13.40 -8.92
C PRO A 135 6.33 -14.31 -10.15
N GLY A 136 7.44 -14.96 -10.44
CA GLY A 136 7.54 -15.94 -11.54
C GLY A 136 6.62 -17.14 -11.34
N LEU A 137 6.63 -17.72 -10.14
CA LEU A 137 5.73 -18.84 -9.80
C LEU A 137 4.26 -18.44 -9.90
N VAL A 138 3.91 -17.20 -9.51
CA VAL A 138 2.53 -16.68 -9.62
C VAL A 138 2.13 -16.51 -11.08
N CYS A 139 3.01 -15.98 -11.94
CA CYS A 139 2.75 -15.90 -13.38
C CYS A 139 2.58 -17.27 -14.03
N GLU A 140 3.38 -18.26 -13.66
CA GLU A 140 3.21 -19.64 -14.14
C GLU A 140 1.88 -20.26 -13.70
N ARG A 141 1.42 -19.95 -12.47
CA ARG A 141 0.15 -20.48 -11.93
C ARG A 141 -1.07 -19.78 -12.53
N TYR A 142 -0.96 -18.51 -12.84
CA TYR A 142 -2.10 -17.67 -13.28
C TYR A 142 -1.85 -17.02 -14.66
N PRO A 143 -1.52 -17.80 -15.72
CA PRO A 143 -1.09 -17.26 -17.02
C PRO A 143 -2.21 -16.49 -17.75
N HIS A 144 -3.48 -16.73 -17.40
CA HIS A 144 -4.64 -16.11 -18.05
C HIS A 144 -5.33 -15.06 -17.19
N SER A 145 -4.85 -14.82 -15.97
CA SER A 145 -5.43 -13.87 -15.04
C SER A 145 -4.99 -12.43 -15.35
N ARG A 146 -5.86 -11.47 -15.00
CA ARG A 146 -5.44 -10.08 -14.82
C ARG A 146 -4.72 -9.95 -13.50
N ILE A 147 -3.55 -9.33 -13.49
CA ILE A 147 -2.77 -9.17 -12.26
C ILE A 147 -2.55 -7.69 -11.99
N ALA A 148 -2.93 -7.22 -10.78
CA ALA A 148 -2.46 -5.97 -10.23
C ALA A 148 -1.42 -6.27 -9.15
N ALA A 149 -0.15 -5.95 -9.45
CA ALA A 149 0.99 -6.32 -8.62
C ALA A 149 1.49 -5.10 -7.83
N PHE A 150 1.47 -5.19 -6.50
CA PHE A 150 2.08 -4.17 -5.66
C PHE A 150 3.60 -4.18 -5.78
N SER A 151 4.15 -3.02 -6.07
CA SER A 151 5.54 -2.63 -6.00
C SER A 151 5.70 -1.46 -5.03
N THR A 152 6.75 -0.69 -5.16
CA THR A 152 7.09 0.40 -4.23
C THR A 152 7.73 1.58 -4.94
N GLY A 153 7.51 2.79 -4.44
CA GLY A 153 8.25 3.99 -4.87
C GLY A 153 9.77 3.91 -4.59
N ASN A 154 10.21 3.01 -3.71
CA ASN A 154 11.63 2.84 -3.40
C ASN A 154 12.46 2.39 -4.63
N VAL A 155 11.84 1.88 -5.69
CA VAL A 155 12.55 1.52 -6.93
C VAL A 155 13.15 2.72 -7.66
N TYR A 156 12.65 3.93 -7.39
CA TYR A 156 13.21 5.16 -7.95
C TYR A 156 14.47 5.63 -7.24
N GLY A 157 14.65 5.26 -5.96
CA GLY A 157 15.62 5.89 -5.09
C GLY A 157 15.21 7.32 -4.69
N LEU A 158 16.18 8.09 -4.23
CA LEU A 158 15.96 9.50 -3.85
C LEU A 158 15.86 10.37 -5.11
N CYS A 159 14.95 11.32 -5.11
CA CYS A 159 14.86 12.33 -6.15
C CYS A 159 14.94 13.75 -5.57
N PRO A 160 15.45 14.74 -6.31
CA PRO A 160 15.47 16.13 -5.86
C PRO A 160 14.07 16.61 -5.47
N VAL A 161 13.96 17.29 -4.33
CA VAL A 161 12.69 17.83 -3.82
C VAL A 161 12.05 18.80 -4.81
N SER A 162 12.87 19.57 -5.54
CA SER A 162 12.43 20.50 -6.58
C SER A 162 11.65 19.82 -7.72
N LYS A 163 11.88 18.51 -7.95
CA LYS A 163 11.17 17.70 -8.94
C LYS A 163 9.76 17.29 -8.49
N LYS A 164 9.45 17.41 -7.19
CA LYS A 164 8.17 17.06 -6.55
C LYS A 164 7.76 15.58 -6.61
N GLY A 165 8.59 14.70 -7.18
CA GLY A 165 8.37 13.25 -7.25
C GLY A 165 8.83 12.62 -8.55
N SER A 166 9.09 11.32 -8.50
CA SER A 166 9.48 10.52 -9.67
C SER A 166 8.23 10.03 -10.40
N ARG A 167 8.27 10.11 -11.73
CA ARG A 167 7.22 9.63 -12.65
C ARG A 167 7.50 8.20 -13.10
N GLU A 168 6.50 7.52 -13.63
CA GLU A 168 6.61 6.15 -14.12
C GLU A 168 7.66 5.99 -15.22
N SER A 169 7.92 7.03 -16.00
CA SER A 169 8.92 7.08 -17.08
C SER A 169 10.34 7.38 -16.60
N ASP A 170 10.53 7.77 -15.34
CA ASP A 170 11.84 8.15 -14.83
C ASP A 170 12.76 6.94 -14.63
N PRO A 171 14.08 7.15 -14.71
CA PRO A 171 15.07 6.12 -14.43
C PRO A 171 14.89 5.53 -13.02
N LEU A 172 15.12 4.23 -12.90
CA LEU A 172 15.05 3.51 -11.63
C LEU A 172 16.45 3.39 -11.04
N ASN A 173 16.58 3.71 -9.76
CA ASN A 173 17.82 3.66 -9.01
C ASN A 173 17.59 3.13 -7.59
N PRO A 174 17.16 1.85 -7.45
CA PRO A 174 16.83 1.26 -6.16
C PRO A 174 18.05 1.17 -5.25
N MET A 175 17.87 1.51 -3.96
CA MET A 175 18.91 1.39 -2.96
C MET A 175 18.56 0.31 -1.94
N GLY A 176 19.53 -0.58 -1.66
CA GLY A 176 19.39 -1.68 -0.72
C GLY A 176 18.58 -2.87 -1.24
N GLU A 177 18.69 -3.98 -0.55
CA GLU A 177 18.15 -5.29 -0.95
C GLU A 177 16.64 -5.28 -1.17
N TYR A 178 15.90 -4.56 -0.33
CA TYR A 178 14.46 -4.45 -0.49
C TYR A 178 14.07 -3.78 -1.81
N ALA A 179 14.61 -2.60 -2.10
CA ALA A 179 14.25 -1.85 -3.30
C ALA A 179 14.72 -2.56 -4.57
N MET A 180 15.94 -3.15 -4.54
CA MET A 180 16.50 -3.93 -5.65
C MET A 180 15.66 -5.18 -5.93
N SER A 181 15.26 -5.92 -4.91
CA SER A 181 14.39 -7.10 -5.08
C SER A 181 12.98 -6.73 -5.55
N CYS A 182 12.46 -5.57 -5.18
CA CYS A 182 11.20 -5.06 -5.71
C CYS A 182 11.32 -4.67 -7.19
N LEU A 183 12.46 -4.10 -7.61
CA LEU A 183 12.73 -3.90 -9.05
C LEU A 183 12.80 -5.25 -9.77
N GLY A 184 13.43 -6.25 -9.17
CA GLY A 184 13.42 -7.63 -9.69
C GLY A 184 11.99 -8.17 -9.88
N ARG A 185 11.09 -7.92 -8.92
CA ARG A 185 9.65 -8.23 -9.02
C ARG A 185 9.04 -7.64 -10.28
N GLU A 186 9.24 -6.33 -10.50
CA GLU A 186 8.72 -5.64 -11.68
C GLU A 186 9.24 -6.25 -12.97
N ARG A 187 10.54 -6.53 -13.05
CA ARG A 187 11.17 -7.16 -14.23
C ARG A 187 10.60 -8.54 -14.56
N ILE A 188 10.28 -9.33 -13.53
CA ILE A 188 9.63 -10.63 -13.72
C ILE A 188 8.21 -10.44 -14.28
N PHE A 189 7.39 -9.57 -13.69
CA PHE A 189 6.05 -9.28 -14.22
C PHE A 189 6.09 -8.70 -15.63
N GLU A 190 7.02 -7.78 -15.94
CA GLU A 190 7.23 -7.24 -17.27
C GLU A 190 7.59 -8.35 -18.29
N HIS A 191 8.47 -9.27 -17.91
CA HIS A 191 8.87 -10.40 -18.74
C HIS A 191 7.65 -11.24 -19.12
N PHE A 192 6.90 -11.72 -18.13
CA PHE A 192 5.71 -12.55 -18.37
C PHE A 192 4.60 -11.79 -19.12
N SER A 193 4.43 -10.50 -18.87
CA SER A 193 3.50 -9.67 -19.63
C SER A 193 3.86 -9.67 -21.13
N ARG A 194 5.13 -9.50 -21.48
CA ARG A 194 5.57 -9.42 -22.88
C ARG A 194 5.59 -10.77 -23.58
N THR A 195 6.17 -11.80 -22.94
CA THR A 195 6.36 -13.12 -23.51
C THR A 195 5.14 -14.02 -23.41
N GLY A 196 4.46 -14.01 -22.26
CA GLY A 196 3.25 -14.78 -21.98
C GLY A 196 1.95 -14.08 -22.34
N LYS A 197 2.01 -12.82 -22.85
CA LYS A 197 0.83 -12.00 -23.15
C LYS A 197 -0.11 -11.80 -21.96
N MET A 198 0.44 -11.73 -20.75
CA MET A 198 -0.33 -11.57 -19.52
C MET A 198 -0.72 -10.10 -19.29
N ASN A 199 -1.98 -9.86 -18.96
CA ASN A 199 -2.47 -8.54 -18.59
C ASN A 199 -2.03 -8.18 -17.16
N ILE A 200 -1.09 -7.24 -17.03
CA ILE A 200 -0.49 -6.89 -15.74
C ILE A 200 -0.48 -5.37 -15.54
N THR A 201 -0.84 -4.94 -14.33
CA THR A 201 -0.59 -3.57 -13.84
C THR A 201 0.37 -3.65 -12.65
N ILE A 202 1.41 -2.83 -12.66
CA ILE A 202 2.39 -2.69 -11.58
C ILE A 202 2.09 -1.41 -10.80
N LEU A 203 1.89 -1.52 -9.49
CA LEU A 203 1.51 -0.42 -8.61
C LEU A 203 2.70 -0.02 -7.73
N ARG A 204 3.35 1.11 -8.04
CA ARG A 204 4.43 1.66 -7.22
C ARG A 204 3.82 2.49 -6.09
N LEU A 205 3.53 1.81 -4.97
CA LEU A 205 2.95 2.44 -3.79
C LEU A 205 4.01 3.22 -3.01
N ASN A 206 3.67 4.45 -2.61
CA ASN A 206 4.48 5.24 -1.70
C ASN A 206 3.65 5.75 -0.53
N TYR A 207 4.10 5.49 0.71
CA TYR A 207 3.59 5.95 2.01
C TYR A 207 2.06 5.95 2.18
N ALA A 208 1.42 4.78 2.01
CA ALA A 208 0.06 4.59 2.49
C ALA A 208 0.01 4.67 4.02
N SER A 209 -0.85 5.53 4.54
CA SER A 209 -0.97 5.84 5.98
C SER A 209 -2.40 5.64 6.47
N GLU A 210 -2.51 5.15 7.72
CA GLU A 210 -3.75 5.06 8.49
C GLU A 210 -3.45 5.17 10.00
N MET A 211 -4.45 5.05 10.85
CA MET A 211 -4.32 5.35 12.29
C MET A 211 -3.39 4.39 13.05
N ARG A 212 -3.22 3.16 12.57
CA ARG A 212 -2.38 2.14 13.23
C ARG A 212 -0.97 2.07 12.66
N TYR A 213 -0.75 2.61 11.44
CA TYR A 213 0.52 2.52 10.74
C TYR A 213 0.66 3.59 9.65
N GLY A 214 1.86 4.15 9.52
CA GLY A 214 2.22 5.09 8.46
C GLY A 214 3.19 6.15 8.94
N VAL A 215 3.79 6.85 7.99
CA VAL A 215 4.82 7.87 8.28
C VAL A 215 4.25 9.04 9.11
N LEU A 216 3.03 9.48 8.83
CA LEU A 216 2.39 10.54 9.61
C LEU A 216 2.18 10.12 11.07
N LEU A 217 1.80 8.84 11.30
CA LEU A 217 1.69 8.30 12.64
C LEU A 217 3.05 8.26 13.36
N ASP A 218 4.12 7.87 12.67
CA ASP A 218 5.46 7.80 13.29
C ASP A 218 5.94 9.19 13.72
N VAL A 219 5.72 10.23 12.90
CA VAL A 219 6.02 11.62 13.26
C VAL A 219 5.15 12.04 14.46
N ALA A 220 3.84 11.80 14.40
CA ALA A 220 2.91 12.15 15.48
C ALA A 220 3.28 11.50 16.82
N LYS A 221 3.67 10.22 16.82
CA LYS A 221 4.11 9.50 18.03
C LYS A 221 5.36 10.13 18.65
N ARG A 222 6.33 10.53 17.84
CA ARG A 222 7.54 11.21 18.31
C ARG A 222 7.20 12.55 18.96
N VAL A 223 6.37 13.38 18.30
CA VAL A 223 5.91 14.66 18.86
C VAL A 223 5.12 14.44 20.16
N TYR A 224 4.17 13.50 20.17
CA TYR A 224 3.37 13.22 21.36
C TYR A 224 4.23 12.77 22.57
N ALA A 225 5.29 12.01 22.30
CA ALA A 225 6.25 11.55 23.30
C ALA A 225 7.39 12.57 23.56
N GLU A 226 7.33 13.76 22.99
CA GLU A 226 8.37 14.84 23.08
C GLU A 226 9.78 14.38 22.66
N GLN A 227 9.84 13.38 21.76
CA GLN A 227 11.05 12.88 21.15
C GLN A 227 11.44 13.73 19.93
N ALA A 228 12.74 13.78 19.62
CA ALA A 228 13.21 14.47 18.41
C ALA A 228 12.70 13.78 17.13
N VAL A 229 12.26 14.59 16.17
CA VAL A 229 11.83 14.15 14.84
C VAL A 229 13.04 14.27 13.90
N PRO A 230 13.47 13.15 13.26
CA PRO A 230 14.60 13.20 12.33
C PRO A 230 14.19 13.88 11.02
N LEU A 231 15.05 14.82 10.57
CA LEU A 231 14.82 15.60 9.35
C LEU A 231 15.60 15.09 8.14
N SER A 232 16.40 14.05 8.26
CA SER A 232 17.22 13.52 7.16
C SER A 232 16.41 13.14 5.91
N MET A 233 15.19 12.63 6.09
CA MET A 233 14.19 12.48 5.04
C MET A 233 13.13 13.59 5.22
N GLY A 234 13.49 14.82 4.85
CA GLY A 234 12.73 16.03 5.19
C GLY A 234 11.39 16.19 4.45
N TYR A 235 11.14 15.38 3.42
CA TYR A 235 9.94 15.49 2.58
C TYR A 235 9.35 14.13 2.23
N LEU A 236 8.04 14.09 2.01
CA LEU A 236 7.30 12.88 1.65
C LEU A 236 5.98 13.20 0.92
N ASN A 237 5.41 12.18 0.27
CA ASN A 237 3.99 12.15 -0.12
C ASN A 237 3.29 11.08 0.72
N ALA A 238 2.11 11.37 1.24
CA ALA A 238 1.32 10.37 1.98
C ALA A 238 -0.09 10.28 1.43
N ILE A 239 -0.60 9.07 1.29
CA ILE A 239 -1.97 8.78 0.84
C ILE A 239 -2.74 8.03 1.92
N TRP A 240 -4.03 8.34 2.08
CA TRP A 240 -4.93 7.52 2.87
C TRP A 240 -4.96 6.08 2.36
N GLN A 241 -4.77 5.10 3.25
CA GLN A 241 -4.72 3.69 2.85
C GLN A 241 -6.02 3.22 2.17
N GLY A 242 -7.18 3.75 2.56
CA GLY A 242 -8.46 3.45 1.92
C GLY A 242 -8.50 3.90 0.46
N ASP A 243 -7.96 5.09 0.16
CA ASP A 243 -7.88 5.59 -1.22
C ASP A 243 -6.85 4.81 -2.05
N ALA A 244 -5.70 4.48 -1.46
CA ALA A 244 -4.72 3.60 -2.11
C ALA A 244 -5.30 2.22 -2.43
N SER A 245 -6.11 1.65 -1.54
CA SER A 245 -6.82 0.37 -1.77
C SER A 245 -7.86 0.49 -2.89
N ALA A 246 -8.63 1.58 -2.92
CA ALA A 246 -9.63 1.84 -3.96
C ALA A 246 -8.97 1.96 -5.35
N MET A 247 -7.89 2.74 -5.47
CA MET A 247 -7.12 2.89 -6.71
C MET A 247 -6.50 1.54 -7.16
N SER A 248 -6.00 0.75 -6.20
CA SER A 248 -5.39 -0.55 -6.49
C SER A 248 -6.40 -1.57 -7.04
N LEU A 249 -7.63 -1.57 -6.53
CA LEU A 249 -8.71 -2.41 -7.08
C LEU A 249 -9.14 -1.96 -8.47
N GLN A 250 -9.24 -0.65 -8.71
CA GLN A 250 -9.57 -0.09 -10.04
C GLN A 250 -8.48 -0.41 -11.06
N ALA A 251 -7.23 -0.50 -10.64
CA ALA A 251 -6.09 -0.78 -11.52
C ALA A 251 -6.15 -2.17 -12.19
N LEU A 252 -6.93 -3.11 -11.69
CA LEU A 252 -7.21 -4.37 -12.39
C LEU A 252 -7.81 -4.13 -13.79
N GLY A 253 -8.67 -3.11 -13.93
CA GLY A 253 -9.24 -2.73 -15.23
C GLY A 253 -8.22 -2.13 -16.21
N HIS A 254 -7.06 -1.74 -15.74
CA HIS A 254 -5.97 -1.15 -16.53
C HIS A 254 -4.80 -2.13 -16.79
N ALA A 255 -4.96 -3.40 -16.39
CA ALA A 255 -3.99 -4.44 -16.69
C ALA A 255 -3.87 -4.64 -18.20
N SER A 256 -2.65 -4.61 -18.73
CA SER A 256 -2.36 -4.57 -20.18
C SER A 256 -1.14 -5.37 -20.58
N VAL A 257 -0.96 -5.52 -21.90
CA VAL A 257 0.22 -6.09 -22.57
C VAL A 257 0.78 -5.03 -23.53
N PRO A 258 2.00 -4.52 -23.31
CA PRO A 258 2.89 -4.74 -22.16
C PRO A 258 2.30 -4.19 -20.87
N SER A 259 2.88 -4.63 -19.73
CA SER A 259 2.40 -4.23 -18.41
C SER A 259 2.36 -2.70 -18.24
N CYS A 260 1.31 -2.23 -17.60
CA CYS A 260 1.13 -0.84 -17.23
C CYS A 260 1.75 -0.58 -15.85
N VAL A 261 2.46 0.54 -15.69
CA VAL A 261 2.99 0.97 -14.39
C VAL A 261 2.22 2.21 -13.92
N ILE A 262 1.83 2.25 -12.64
CA ILE A 262 1.09 3.36 -12.04
C ILE A 262 1.66 3.65 -10.65
N ASN A 263 2.04 4.91 -10.40
CA ASN A 263 2.39 5.38 -9.08
C ASN A 263 1.13 5.59 -8.24
N ILE A 264 1.14 5.13 -6.99
CA ILE A 264 0.08 5.37 -6.01
C ILE A 264 0.69 6.12 -4.83
N ALA A 265 0.39 7.40 -4.72
CA ALA A 265 0.90 8.29 -3.67
C ALA A 265 -0.09 9.44 -3.42
N GLY A 266 0.12 10.19 -2.35
CA GLY A 266 -0.64 11.42 -2.09
C GLY A 266 -0.23 12.57 -3.04
N PRO A 267 -1.12 13.53 -3.29
CA PRO A 267 -0.87 14.63 -4.21
C PRO A 267 0.08 15.70 -3.64
N GLU A 268 0.21 15.76 -2.33
CA GLU A 268 0.90 16.84 -1.64
C GLU A 268 2.38 16.50 -1.40
N LEU A 269 3.27 17.46 -1.67
CA LEU A 269 4.64 17.44 -1.17
C LEU A 269 4.63 17.97 0.26
N LEU A 270 4.78 17.08 1.22
CA LEU A 270 4.72 17.38 2.65
C LEU A 270 6.11 17.55 3.23
N SER A 271 6.33 18.61 4.02
CA SER A 271 7.53 18.79 4.84
C SER A 271 7.39 18.08 6.18
N VAL A 272 8.34 17.25 6.56
CA VAL A 272 8.35 16.55 7.86
C VAL A 272 8.38 17.56 9.01
N ARG A 273 9.09 18.68 8.85
CA ARG A 273 9.09 19.78 9.82
C ARG A 273 7.70 20.35 10.02
N SER A 274 7.01 20.74 8.93
CA SER A 274 5.67 21.31 9.01
C SER A 274 4.64 20.32 9.55
N ILE A 275 4.74 19.04 9.20
CA ILE A 275 3.92 17.95 9.79
C ILE A 275 4.12 17.89 11.31
N ALA A 276 5.38 17.92 11.76
CA ALA A 276 5.69 17.84 13.19
C ALA A 276 5.20 19.10 13.95
N GLU A 277 5.36 20.30 13.38
CA GLU A 277 4.85 21.55 13.94
C GLU A 277 3.32 21.54 14.05
N GLU A 278 2.61 21.03 13.04
CA GLU A 278 1.15 20.87 13.09
C GLU A 278 0.72 19.88 14.18
N PHE A 279 1.39 18.73 14.31
CA PHE A 279 1.14 17.83 15.44
C PHE A 279 1.47 18.46 16.79
N GLY A 280 2.53 19.27 16.87
CA GLY A 280 2.87 20.05 18.07
C GLY A 280 1.72 20.97 18.48
N ALA A 281 1.12 21.68 17.52
CA ALA A 281 -0.04 22.54 17.75
C ALA A 281 -1.27 21.71 18.18
N LEU A 282 -1.58 20.60 17.49
CA LEU A 282 -2.71 19.73 17.81
C LEU A 282 -2.59 19.07 19.20
N PHE A 283 -1.39 18.71 19.62
CA PHE A 283 -1.14 18.10 20.94
C PHE A 283 -0.83 19.13 22.04
N GLN A 284 -0.63 20.41 21.68
CA GLN A 284 -0.14 21.45 22.59
C GLN A 284 1.19 21.05 23.25
N LYS A 285 2.12 20.50 22.46
CA LYS A 285 3.40 20.01 22.89
C LYS A 285 4.56 20.69 22.13
N PRO A 286 5.72 20.88 22.78
CA PRO A 286 6.90 21.39 22.10
C PRO A 286 7.43 20.37 21.09
N VAL A 287 7.90 20.86 19.93
CA VAL A 287 8.50 20.02 18.90
C VAL A 287 10.01 20.14 18.97
N ARG A 288 10.69 19.00 18.88
CA ARG A 288 12.16 18.91 18.82
C ARG A 288 12.56 18.27 17.51
N PHE A 289 13.64 18.74 16.91
CA PHE A 289 14.17 18.23 15.67
C PHE A 289 15.57 17.69 15.83
N GLU A 290 15.94 16.72 14.99
CA GLU A 290 17.28 16.16 14.89
C GLU A 290 17.73 16.16 13.43
N GLY A 291 18.95 16.66 13.18
CA GLY A 291 19.52 16.78 11.84
C GLY A 291 18.97 17.94 11.05
N VAL A 292 19.21 17.89 9.74
CA VAL A 292 18.77 18.89 8.75
C VAL A 292 18.15 18.19 7.56
N GLU A 293 17.27 18.90 6.86
CA GLU A 293 16.63 18.42 5.63
C GLU A 293 17.67 18.25 4.52
N SER A 294 17.56 17.15 3.78
CA SER A 294 18.29 16.96 2.52
C SER A 294 17.50 17.52 1.34
N ASP A 295 18.21 17.87 0.27
CA ASP A 295 17.62 18.39 -0.97
C ASP A 295 16.93 17.32 -1.81
N ASP A 296 16.95 16.06 -1.36
CA ASP A 296 16.33 14.91 -2.01
C ASP A 296 15.57 14.02 -1.00
N ALA A 297 14.58 13.32 -1.50
CA ALA A 297 13.70 12.44 -0.70
C ALA A 297 13.08 11.33 -1.56
N LEU A 298 12.44 10.36 -0.89
CA LEU A 298 11.64 9.32 -1.56
C LEU A 298 10.25 9.91 -1.91
N LEU A 299 10.12 10.42 -3.13
CA LEU A 299 8.92 11.09 -3.62
C LEU A 299 8.41 10.44 -4.92
N SER A 300 7.11 10.32 -5.06
CA SER A 300 6.43 9.81 -6.25
C SER A 300 5.42 10.81 -6.79
N ASP A 301 5.46 11.10 -8.08
CA ASP A 301 4.40 11.83 -8.78
C ASP A 301 3.30 10.83 -9.18
N ALA A 302 2.11 10.99 -8.63
CA ALA A 302 0.95 10.13 -8.89
C ALA A 302 -0.06 10.78 -9.86
N GLY A 303 0.35 11.78 -10.64
CA GLY A 303 -0.52 12.49 -11.59
C GLY A 303 -1.28 11.54 -12.50
N ARG A 304 -0.64 10.49 -13.01
CA ARG A 304 -1.28 9.45 -13.82
C ARG A 304 -2.39 8.71 -13.07
N ALA A 305 -2.19 8.37 -11.81
CA ALA A 305 -3.23 7.72 -11.01
C ALA A 305 -4.44 8.65 -10.83
N PHE A 306 -4.22 9.96 -10.67
CA PHE A 306 -5.30 10.93 -10.52
C PHE A 306 -6.10 11.13 -11.83
N GLU A 307 -5.45 11.06 -12.97
CA GLU A 307 -6.13 11.05 -14.27
C GLU A 307 -7.00 9.80 -14.46
N LEU A 308 -6.54 8.63 -14.00
CA LEU A 308 -7.24 7.36 -14.16
C LEU A 308 -8.33 7.12 -13.11
N PHE A 309 -8.09 7.48 -11.87
CA PHE A 309 -8.89 7.08 -10.72
C PHE A 309 -9.54 8.25 -9.96
N GLY A 310 -9.15 9.48 -10.28
CA GLY A 310 -9.51 10.67 -9.52
C GLY A 310 -8.57 10.92 -8.33
N HIS A 311 -8.73 12.09 -7.70
CA HIS A 311 -7.94 12.46 -6.53
C HIS A 311 -8.34 11.67 -5.29
N PRO A 312 -7.42 11.46 -4.32
CA PRO A 312 -7.74 10.92 -3.01
C PRO A 312 -8.86 11.71 -2.32
N ARG A 313 -9.74 11.02 -1.60
CA ARG A 313 -10.87 11.62 -0.86
C ARG A 313 -10.43 12.27 0.44
N VAL A 314 -9.34 11.75 1.04
CA VAL A 314 -8.84 12.18 2.34
C VAL A 314 -7.52 12.93 2.15
N SER A 315 -7.51 14.21 2.55
CA SER A 315 -6.32 15.07 2.51
C SER A 315 -5.31 14.71 3.62
N ALA A 316 -4.05 15.15 3.46
CA ALA A 316 -3.04 14.98 4.51
C ALA A 316 -3.45 15.70 5.82
N ALA A 317 -4.04 16.88 5.73
CA ALA A 317 -4.56 17.62 6.89
C ALA A 317 -5.63 16.83 7.66
N GLN A 318 -6.57 16.20 6.93
CA GLN A 318 -7.58 15.34 7.53
C GLN A 318 -6.96 14.13 8.20
N LEU A 319 -5.96 13.49 7.57
CA LEU A 319 -5.21 12.38 8.17
C LEU A 319 -4.51 12.80 9.46
N MET A 320 -3.85 13.96 9.47
CA MET A 320 -3.17 14.47 10.66
C MET A 320 -4.15 14.72 11.80
N THR A 321 -5.29 15.34 11.52
CA THR A 321 -6.35 15.53 12.51
C THR A 321 -6.82 14.20 13.11
N TRP A 322 -7.11 13.20 12.29
CA TRP A 322 -7.55 11.88 12.77
C TRP A 322 -6.47 11.17 13.59
N ILE A 323 -5.22 11.21 13.14
CA ILE A 323 -4.08 10.62 13.84
C ILE A 323 -3.86 11.29 15.21
N ALA A 324 -3.96 12.62 15.28
CA ALA A 324 -3.82 13.34 16.55
C ALA A 324 -4.89 12.91 17.56
N HIS A 325 -6.14 12.86 17.16
CA HIS A 325 -7.24 12.38 18.00
C HIS A 325 -7.07 10.90 18.39
N TRP A 326 -6.59 10.06 17.47
CA TRP A 326 -6.36 8.65 17.72
C TRP A 326 -5.30 8.42 18.79
N ILE A 327 -4.15 9.11 18.70
CA ILE A 327 -3.06 9.02 19.66
C ILE A 327 -3.50 9.57 21.02
N ALA A 328 -4.13 10.75 21.05
CA ALA A 328 -4.57 11.40 22.30
C ALA A 328 -5.51 10.51 23.14
N ARG A 329 -6.24 9.60 22.49
CA ARG A 329 -7.14 8.65 23.17
C ARG A 329 -6.52 7.28 23.46
N GLY A 330 -5.23 7.10 23.18
CA GLY A 330 -4.56 5.82 23.34
C GLY A 330 -5.01 4.76 22.33
N GLY A 331 -5.39 5.17 21.13
CA GLY A 331 -5.79 4.25 20.06
C GLY A 331 -4.69 3.24 19.70
N ALA A 332 -5.08 2.02 19.34
CA ALA A 332 -4.16 0.93 19.01
C ALA A 332 -3.22 1.31 17.85
N THR A 333 -1.92 1.07 17.98
CA THR A 333 -0.92 1.32 16.96
C THR A 333 0.00 0.13 16.75
N SER A 334 0.53 -0.04 15.54
CA SER A 334 1.56 -1.04 15.27
C SER A 334 2.84 -0.72 16.04
N THR A 335 3.49 -1.77 16.53
CA THR A 335 4.83 -1.65 17.15
C THR A 335 5.96 -1.52 16.13
N LYS A 336 5.70 -1.80 14.84
CA LYS A 336 6.70 -1.73 13.78
C LYS A 336 6.68 -0.33 13.14
N PRO A 337 7.75 0.49 13.30
CA PRO A 337 7.85 1.80 12.65
C PRO A 337 8.01 1.64 11.13
N THR A 338 7.73 2.70 10.38
CA THR A 338 7.92 2.73 8.93
C THR A 338 9.38 2.79 8.52
N ARG A 339 10.25 3.30 9.41
CA ARG A 339 11.64 3.68 9.13
C ARG A 339 11.73 4.65 7.95
N PHE A 340 10.85 5.66 7.95
CA PHE A 340 10.78 6.63 6.86
C PHE A 340 12.06 7.46 6.72
N GLU A 341 12.80 7.64 7.82
CA GLU A 341 14.09 8.33 7.87
C GLU A 341 15.22 7.57 7.17
N GLU A 342 15.03 6.28 6.85
CA GLU A 342 16.05 5.43 6.24
C GLU A 342 16.33 5.84 4.79
N ARG A 343 17.59 6.16 4.50
CA ARG A 343 18.04 6.65 3.19
C ARG A 343 18.92 5.66 2.43
N ALA A 344 19.51 4.68 3.12
CA ALA A 344 20.42 3.69 2.55
C ALA A 344 19.72 2.36 2.18
N GLY A 345 18.40 2.25 2.37
CA GLY A 345 17.62 1.06 2.04
C GLY A 345 17.77 -0.11 3.02
N ARG A 346 18.07 0.18 4.28
CA ARG A 346 18.22 -0.83 5.36
C ARG A 346 16.89 -0.95 6.14
N PHE A 347 16.13 -1.99 5.85
CA PHE A 347 14.79 -2.21 6.44
C PHE A 347 14.71 -3.47 7.30
#